data_cc509f3bbfb2dc290641e2e594c5d085
#
_entry.id   cc509f3bbfb2dc290641e2e594c5d085
#
_cell.length_a   1.000
_cell.length_b   1.000
_cell.length_c   1.000
_cell.angle_alpha   90.00
_cell.angle_beta   90.00
_cell.angle_gamma   90.00
#
_symmetry.space_group_name_H-M   'P 1'
#
loop_
_entity.id
_entity.type
_entity.pdbx_description
1 polymer ?
#
loop_
_entity_poly.entity_id
_entity_poly.type
_entity_poly.pdbx_seq_one_letter_code
_entity_poly.pdbx_strand_id
1 'polypeptide(L)'
;AVYAIAEIIKRQKGGVALVMGSLSPQTRNAQVKMYQNGDVDYIVATDAIGMGLNLDLNHIAFAETEKYDGENFRKLYPHELAQIAGRAGRYQRDGTFGVTGQANEIDHEIIARIEDHRFIPLNSAKWRNKNLNFSSVNKLIESLKALPNKIEFGISRQADDLRALIRLSQDKEILENAYNKKNIQTLWETSQIPDFRNCLLYTS
;
A
#
# COMPACT_ATOMS: atom_id res chain seq x y z
N ALA A 1 16.97 -3.47 4.62
CA ALA A 1 16.99 -4.66 3.74
C ALA A 1 17.07 -4.25 2.25
N VAL A 2 16.12 -3.52 1.67
CA VAL A 2 16.05 -3.20 0.22
C VAL A 2 17.34 -2.57 -0.32
N TYR A 3 17.86 -1.53 0.33
CA TYR A 3 19.11 -0.87 -0.09
C TYR A 3 20.34 -1.81 -0.03
N ALA A 4 20.40 -2.68 0.97
CA ALA A 4 21.49 -3.65 1.09
C ALA A 4 21.49 -4.65 -0.08
N ILE A 5 20.31 -5.16 -0.44
CA ILE A 5 20.15 -6.07 -1.59
C ILE A 5 20.49 -5.35 -2.88
N ALA A 6 20.00 -4.12 -3.06
CA ALA A 6 20.30 -3.32 -4.22
C ALA A 6 21.81 -3.06 -4.38
N GLU A 7 22.51 -2.79 -3.31
CA GLU A 7 23.94 -2.57 -3.33
C GLU A 7 24.73 -3.84 -3.71
N ILE A 8 24.29 -5.00 -3.21
CA ILE A 8 24.89 -6.30 -3.60
C ILE A 8 24.72 -6.54 -5.10
N ILE A 9 23.49 -6.38 -5.62
CA ILE A 9 23.20 -6.58 -7.04
C ILE A 9 23.99 -5.59 -7.89
N LYS A 10 24.02 -4.31 -7.50
CA LYS A 10 24.77 -3.27 -8.19
C LYS A 10 26.26 -3.63 -8.33
N ARG A 11 26.88 -4.12 -7.25
CA ARG A 11 28.29 -4.54 -7.27
C ARG A 11 28.56 -5.74 -8.15
N GLN A 12 27.61 -6.67 -8.22
CA GLN A 12 27.79 -7.94 -8.95
C GLN A 12 27.35 -7.84 -10.42
N LYS A 13 26.36 -7.03 -10.74
CA LYS A 13 25.62 -7.02 -11.99
C LYS A 13 25.54 -5.64 -12.68
N GLY A 14 26.13 -4.62 -12.11
CA GLY A 14 26.28 -3.29 -12.68
C GLY A 14 25.16 -2.32 -12.36
N GLY A 15 23.90 -2.65 -12.56
CA GLY A 15 22.79 -1.73 -12.36
C GLY A 15 21.56 -2.38 -11.73
N VAL A 16 20.76 -1.57 -11.02
CA VAL A 16 19.52 -2.02 -10.38
C VAL A 16 18.53 -0.86 -10.26
N ALA A 17 17.29 -1.10 -10.61
CA ALA A 17 16.19 -0.17 -10.34
C ALA A 17 15.62 -0.42 -8.92
N LEU A 18 15.15 0.65 -8.27
CA LEU A 18 14.57 0.60 -6.93
C LEU A 18 13.10 1.02 -6.94
N VAL A 19 12.23 0.17 -6.38
CA VAL A 19 10.80 0.44 -6.27
C VAL A 19 10.34 0.26 -4.83
N MET A 20 9.97 1.37 -4.18
CA MET A 20 9.52 1.37 -2.78
C MET A 20 8.26 2.24 -2.63
N GLY A 21 7.41 1.90 -1.66
CA GLY A 21 6.21 2.66 -1.33
C GLY A 21 6.50 4.10 -0.89
N SER A 22 7.66 4.34 -0.26
CA SER A 22 8.11 5.67 0.20
C SER A 22 8.60 6.60 -0.92
N LEU A 23 8.82 6.08 -2.14
CA LEU A 23 9.20 6.91 -3.28
C LEU A 23 7.98 7.60 -3.89
N SER A 24 8.18 8.81 -4.41
CA SER A 24 7.15 9.51 -5.17
C SER A 24 6.71 8.69 -6.39
N PRO A 25 5.46 8.82 -6.86
CA PRO A 25 4.99 8.14 -8.07
C PRO A 25 5.89 8.44 -9.29
N GLN A 26 6.37 9.68 -9.41
CA GLN A 26 7.26 10.07 -10.50
C GLN A 26 8.60 9.32 -10.45
N THR A 27 9.21 9.22 -9.26
CA THR A 27 10.47 8.50 -9.07
C THR A 27 10.28 7.01 -9.32
N ARG A 28 9.19 6.40 -8.82
CA ARG A 28 8.88 4.98 -9.10
C ARG A 28 8.74 4.70 -10.59
N ASN A 29 8.01 5.57 -11.31
CA ASN A 29 7.85 5.42 -12.75
C ASN A 29 9.17 5.57 -13.51
N ALA A 30 10.07 6.46 -13.07
CA ALA A 30 11.39 6.61 -13.65
C ALA A 30 12.24 5.33 -13.46
N GLN A 31 12.22 4.73 -12.26
CA GLN A 31 12.92 3.47 -11.98
C GLN A 31 12.37 2.31 -12.83
N VAL A 32 11.06 2.23 -12.98
CA VAL A 32 10.41 1.23 -13.84
C VAL A 32 10.83 1.40 -15.31
N LYS A 33 10.88 2.64 -15.80
CA LYS A 33 11.34 2.94 -17.17
C LYS A 33 12.78 2.52 -17.41
N MET A 34 13.69 2.74 -16.45
CA MET A 34 15.08 2.29 -16.57
C MET A 34 15.15 0.77 -16.82
N TYR A 35 14.37 -0.01 -16.08
CA TYR A 35 14.29 -1.44 -16.29
C TYR A 35 13.65 -1.80 -17.64
N GLN A 36 12.52 -1.17 -18.00
CA GLN A 36 11.82 -1.45 -19.25
C GLN A 36 12.62 -1.08 -20.50
N ASN A 37 13.46 -0.07 -20.42
CA ASN A 37 14.37 0.35 -21.50
C ASN A 37 15.61 -0.55 -21.62
N GLY A 38 15.84 -1.45 -20.65
CA GLY A 38 17.05 -2.27 -20.59
C GLY A 38 18.29 -1.53 -20.08
N ASP A 39 18.12 -0.37 -19.44
CA ASP A 39 19.23 0.36 -18.81
C ASP A 39 19.77 -0.43 -17.59
N VAL A 40 18.92 -1.25 -16.98
CA VAL A 40 19.25 -2.16 -15.89
C VAL A 40 18.46 -3.47 -16.03
N ASP A 41 19.06 -4.60 -15.63
CA ASP A 41 18.48 -5.94 -15.74
C ASP A 41 17.71 -6.39 -14.48
N TYR A 42 17.85 -5.64 -13.40
CA TYR A 42 17.31 -6.04 -12.10
C TYR A 42 16.48 -4.93 -11.46
N ILE A 43 15.42 -5.36 -10.75
CA ILE A 43 14.63 -4.50 -9.87
C ILE A 43 14.71 -5.06 -8.44
N VAL A 44 14.96 -4.19 -7.47
CA VAL A 44 14.75 -4.50 -6.06
C VAL A 44 13.57 -3.67 -5.56
N ALA A 45 12.61 -4.32 -4.95
CA ALA A 45 11.36 -3.67 -4.56
C ALA A 45 10.86 -4.11 -3.18
N THR A 46 10.03 -3.28 -2.57
CA THR A 46 9.13 -3.70 -1.50
C THR A 46 7.87 -4.35 -2.09
N ASP A 47 6.93 -4.77 -1.24
CA ASP A 47 5.60 -5.24 -1.64
C ASP A 47 4.81 -4.22 -2.52
N ALA A 48 5.23 -2.95 -2.52
CA ALA A 48 4.69 -1.91 -3.41
C ALA A 48 4.75 -2.27 -4.91
N ILE A 49 5.63 -3.20 -5.33
CA ILE A 49 5.68 -3.71 -6.71
C ILE A 49 4.39 -4.43 -7.12
N GLY A 50 3.67 -5.00 -6.16
CA GLY A 50 2.43 -5.74 -6.39
C GLY A 50 1.28 -4.86 -6.91
N MET A 51 1.32 -3.54 -6.69
CA MET A 51 0.21 -2.64 -7.02
C MET A 51 0.66 -1.42 -7.82
N GLY A 52 -0.20 -1.01 -8.77
CA GLY A 52 -0.07 0.28 -9.47
C GLY A 52 1.06 0.41 -10.47
N LEU A 53 1.82 -0.65 -10.74
CA LEU A 53 2.93 -0.65 -11.70
C LEU A 53 2.65 -1.64 -12.82
N ASN A 54 2.95 -1.22 -14.06
CA ASN A 54 2.89 -2.08 -15.23
C ASN A 54 4.30 -2.59 -15.52
N LEU A 55 4.60 -3.80 -15.03
CA LEU A 55 5.90 -4.45 -15.15
C LEU A 55 5.75 -5.80 -15.84
N ASP A 56 6.74 -6.15 -16.64
CA ASP A 56 6.90 -7.45 -17.28
C ASP A 56 8.21 -8.05 -16.79
N LEU A 57 8.11 -8.98 -15.85
CA LEU A 57 9.25 -9.64 -15.21
C LEU A 57 9.26 -11.12 -15.60
N ASN A 58 10.43 -11.70 -15.81
CA ASN A 58 10.54 -13.13 -16.06
C ASN A 58 10.49 -13.95 -14.76
N HIS A 59 11.05 -13.40 -13.69
CA HIS A 59 11.20 -14.08 -12.41
C HIS A 59 11.02 -13.12 -11.24
N ILE A 60 10.39 -13.58 -10.17
CA ILE A 60 10.29 -12.92 -8.87
C ILE A 60 10.97 -13.75 -7.80
N ALA A 61 11.98 -13.18 -7.15
CA ALA A 61 12.64 -13.79 -6.00
C ALA A 61 12.28 -13.05 -4.72
N PHE A 62 11.53 -13.70 -3.82
CA PHE A 62 11.22 -13.17 -2.51
C PHE A 62 12.46 -13.21 -1.61
N ALA A 63 13.00 -12.06 -1.26
CA ALA A 63 14.09 -11.94 -0.29
C ALA A 63 13.57 -11.97 1.15
N GLU A 64 12.28 -11.74 1.35
CA GLU A 64 11.58 -11.78 2.62
C GLU A 64 10.11 -12.15 2.37
N THR A 65 9.56 -13.04 3.19
CA THR A 65 8.16 -13.47 3.14
C THR A 65 7.34 -12.92 4.29
N GLU A 66 7.93 -12.02 5.09
CA GLU A 66 7.28 -11.32 6.20
C GLU A 66 7.30 -9.81 5.96
N LYS A 67 6.36 -9.12 6.59
CA LYS A 67 6.30 -7.66 6.57
C LYS A 67 5.85 -7.09 7.89
N TYR A 68 6.23 -5.85 8.16
CA TYR A 68 5.63 -5.04 9.20
C TYR A 68 4.38 -4.35 8.64
N ASP A 69 3.22 -4.58 9.25
CA ASP A 69 1.93 -4.06 8.77
C ASP A 69 1.49 -2.73 9.42
N GLY A 70 2.38 -2.14 10.21
CA GLY A 70 2.13 -0.94 11.00
C GLY A 70 1.97 -1.22 12.50
N GLU A 71 1.62 -2.46 12.87
CA GLU A 71 1.44 -2.89 14.26
C GLU A 71 2.38 -4.05 14.61
N ASN A 72 2.46 -5.06 13.74
CA ASN A 72 3.21 -6.29 13.99
C ASN A 72 3.97 -6.77 12.75
N PHE A 73 5.04 -7.55 13.00
CA PHE A 73 5.64 -8.39 11.97
C PHE A 73 4.77 -9.61 11.74
N ARG A 74 4.41 -9.86 10.49
CA ARG A 74 3.62 -11.02 10.09
C ARG A 74 4.04 -11.56 8.73
N LYS A 75 3.74 -12.81 8.48
CA LYS A 75 3.87 -13.42 7.14
C LYS A 75 2.96 -12.71 6.13
N LEU A 76 3.43 -12.63 4.91
CA LEU A 76 2.60 -12.19 3.78
C LEU A 76 1.44 -13.17 3.58
N TYR A 77 0.26 -12.64 3.39
CA TYR A 77 -0.90 -13.47 3.07
C TYR A 77 -0.79 -14.05 1.64
N PRO A 78 -1.45 -15.19 1.33
CA PRO A 78 -1.41 -15.78 0.00
C PRO A 78 -1.79 -14.81 -1.13
N HIS A 79 -2.75 -13.93 -0.92
CA HIS A 79 -3.14 -12.93 -1.90
C HIS A 79 -2.08 -11.82 -2.08
N GLU A 80 -1.33 -11.46 -1.03
CA GLU A 80 -0.22 -10.49 -1.12
C GLU A 80 0.95 -11.11 -1.91
N LEU A 81 1.30 -12.35 -1.59
CA LEU A 81 2.29 -13.11 -2.36
C LEU A 81 1.88 -13.22 -3.83
N ALA A 82 0.62 -13.57 -4.10
CA ALA A 82 0.09 -13.66 -5.46
C ALA A 82 0.12 -12.34 -6.22
N GLN A 83 -0.17 -11.21 -5.58
CA GLN A 83 -0.08 -9.88 -6.20
C GLN A 83 1.35 -9.54 -6.64
N ILE A 84 2.34 -9.98 -5.85
CA ILE A 84 3.76 -9.79 -6.16
C ILE A 84 4.17 -10.81 -7.23
N ALA A 85 3.96 -12.10 -7.00
CA ALA A 85 4.31 -13.19 -7.92
C ALA A 85 3.66 -12.99 -9.30
N GLY A 86 2.42 -12.51 -9.36
CA GLY A 86 1.70 -12.18 -10.59
C GLY A 86 2.29 -11.03 -11.43
N ARG A 87 3.44 -10.46 -11.02
CA ARG A 87 4.25 -9.58 -11.85
C ARG A 87 5.27 -10.35 -12.69
N ALA A 88 5.48 -11.63 -12.40
CA ALA A 88 6.24 -12.53 -13.24
C ALA A 88 5.35 -13.11 -14.34
N GLY A 89 5.79 -13.02 -15.58
CA GLY A 89 5.01 -13.41 -16.75
C GLY A 89 3.98 -12.36 -17.17
N ARG A 90 3.68 -12.36 -18.44
CA ARG A 90 2.67 -11.43 -19.01
C ARG A 90 1.98 -12.04 -20.22
N TYR A 91 0.66 -11.93 -20.27
CA TYR A 91 -0.18 -12.47 -21.35
C TYR A 91 0.03 -13.98 -21.57
N GLN A 92 0.80 -14.35 -22.58
CA GLN A 92 1.07 -15.73 -22.97
C GLN A 92 2.46 -16.23 -22.54
N ARG A 93 3.20 -15.45 -21.75
CA ARG A 93 4.50 -15.87 -21.22
C ARG A 93 4.35 -16.28 -19.76
N ASP A 94 4.78 -17.50 -19.47
CA ASP A 94 4.87 -17.98 -18.11
C ASP A 94 6.00 -17.25 -17.39
N GLY A 95 5.73 -16.84 -16.16
CA GLY A 95 6.72 -16.33 -15.23
C GLY A 95 6.98 -17.32 -14.12
N THR A 96 8.09 -17.15 -13.43
CA THR A 96 8.42 -17.97 -12.28
C THR A 96 8.57 -17.13 -11.03
N PHE A 97 8.34 -17.74 -9.87
CA PHE A 97 8.65 -17.11 -8.59
C PHE A 97 9.28 -18.11 -7.63
N GLY A 98 10.01 -17.60 -6.65
CA GLY A 98 10.66 -18.41 -5.63
C GLY A 98 11.17 -17.53 -4.50
N VAL A 99 11.96 -18.11 -3.61
CA VAL A 99 12.61 -17.41 -2.49
C VAL A 99 14.12 -17.33 -2.72
N THR A 100 14.76 -16.31 -2.13
CA THR A 100 16.24 -16.27 -2.05
C THR A 100 16.71 -17.17 -0.90
N GLY A 101 17.99 -17.56 -0.92
CA GLY A 101 18.53 -18.54 0.02
C GLY A 101 18.48 -18.17 1.51
N GLN A 102 18.07 -16.98 1.89
CA GLN A 102 17.90 -16.55 3.30
C GLN A 102 16.45 -16.36 3.70
N ALA A 103 15.51 -16.32 2.74
CA ALA A 103 14.09 -16.19 3.02
C ALA A 103 13.51 -17.56 3.43
N ASN A 104 12.51 -17.51 4.32
CA ASN A 104 11.75 -18.71 4.64
C ASN A 104 11.06 -19.27 3.40
N GLU A 105 11.06 -20.58 3.24
CA GLU A 105 10.35 -21.25 2.16
C GLU A 105 8.85 -20.95 2.21
N ILE A 106 8.25 -20.80 1.05
CA ILE A 106 6.80 -20.67 0.93
C ILE A 106 6.22 -22.09 0.94
N ASP A 107 5.24 -22.32 1.81
CA ASP A 107 4.54 -23.59 1.91
C ASP A 107 3.98 -24.03 0.54
N HIS A 108 4.14 -25.31 0.19
CA HIS A 108 3.66 -25.87 -1.06
C HIS A 108 2.15 -25.68 -1.27
N GLU A 109 1.35 -25.75 -0.20
CA GLU A 109 -0.08 -25.44 -0.28
C GLU A 109 -0.34 -23.99 -0.67
N ILE A 110 0.45 -23.04 -0.15
CA ILE A 110 0.36 -21.63 -0.50
C ILE A 110 0.77 -21.42 -1.96
N ILE A 111 1.84 -22.08 -2.42
CA ILE A 111 2.26 -22.03 -3.83
C ILE A 111 1.12 -22.51 -4.73
N ALA A 112 0.56 -23.71 -4.47
CA ALA A 112 -0.55 -24.24 -5.23
C ALA A 112 -1.78 -23.32 -5.25
N ARG A 113 -2.08 -22.66 -4.11
CA ARG A 113 -3.18 -21.67 -4.04
C ARG A 113 -2.91 -20.43 -4.88
N ILE A 114 -1.65 -19.99 -4.98
CA ILE A 114 -1.25 -18.86 -5.82
C ILE A 114 -1.39 -19.23 -7.30
N GLU A 115 -0.86 -20.39 -7.71
CA GLU A 115 -0.88 -20.87 -9.09
C GLU A 115 -2.31 -21.14 -9.59
N ASP A 116 -3.15 -21.75 -8.74
CA ASP A 116 -4.56 -22.04 -9.04
C ASP A 116 -5.52 -20.86 -8.80
N HIS A 117 -5.02 -19.71 -8.38
CA HIS A 117 -5.84 -18.54 -8.01
C HIS A 117 -6.92 -18.82 -6.94
N ARG A 118 -6.64 -19.75 -6.03
CA ARG A 118 -7.55 -20.16 -4.94
C ARG A 118 -7.39 -19.27 -3.71
N PHE A 119 -8.10 -18.14 -3.68
CA PHE A 119 -8.07 -17.21 -2.55
C PHE A 119 -9.37 -17.26 -1.75
N ILE A 120 -9.26 -16.85 -0.47
CA ILE A 120 -10.43 -16.75 0.41
C ILE A 120 -11.33 -15.63 -0.14
N PRO A 121 -12.62 -15.90 -0.41
CA PRO A 121 -13.55 -14.88 -0.86
C PRO A 121 -13.66 -13.75 0.16
N LEU A 122 -13.80 -12.53 -0.31
CA LEU A 122 -14.12 -11.40 0.56
C LEU A 122 -15.57 -11.51 1.04
N ASN A 123 -15.76 -11.59 2.36
CA ASN A 123 -17.11 -11.66 2.95
C ASN A 123 -17.89 -10.35 2.81
N SER A 124 -17.18 -9.21 2.69
CA SER A 124 -17.81 -7.90 2.51
C SER A 124 -16.83 -6.94 1.84
N ALA A 125 -17.33 -6.10 0.94
CA ALA A 125 -16.57 -4.99 0.41
C ALA A 125 -16.53 -3.83 1.43
N LYS A 126 -15.36 -3.21 1.61
CA LYS A 126 -15.23 -2.02 2.45
C LYS A 126 -15.88 -0.82 1.75
N TRP A 127 -16.76 -0.14 2.47
CA TRP A 127 -17.48 1.02 1.94
C TRP A 127 -17.11 2.28 2.73
N ARG A 128 -17.13 3.40 2.03
CA ARG A 128 -16.97 4.73 2.59
C ARG A 128 -17.90 5.71 1.88
N ASN A 129 -18.56 6.58 2.65
CA ASN A 129 -19.41 7.60 2.08
C ASN A 129 -18.60 8.60 1.24
N LYS A 130 -19.03 8.82 0.00
CA LYS A 130 -18.45 9.81 -0.91
C LYS A 130 -19.14 11.18 -0.82
N ASN A 131 -20.38 11.20 -0.32
CA ASN A 131 -21.18 12.42 -0.20
C ASN A 131 -20.87 13.10 1.12
N LEU A 132 -19.77 13.85 1.17
CA LEU A 132 -19.30 14.52 2.37
C LEU A 132 -20.00 15.86 2.57
N ASN A 133 -20.37 16.16 3.83
CA ASN A 133 -21.04 17.40 4.20
C ASN A 133 -20.04 18.38 4.85
N PHE A 134 -19.65 19.41 4.11
CA PHE A 134 -18.72 20.44 4.53
C PHE A 134 -19.41 21.68 5.15
N SER A 135 -20.62 21.57 5.68
CA SER A 135 -21.31 22.69 6.34
C SER A 135 -20.76 23.00 7.74
N SER A 136 -20.21 22.00 8.43
CA SER A 136 -19.45 22.12 9.66
C SER A 136 -18.53 20.91 9.85
N VAL A 137 -17.51 21.02 10.72
CA VAL A 137 -16.61 19.92 11.03
C VAL A 137 -17.37 18.71 11.58
N ASN A 138 -18.36 18.93 12.45
CA ASN A 138 -19.21 17.85 13.00
C ASN A 138 -20.02 17.17 11.91
N LYS A 139 -20.62 17.90 10.97
CA LYS A 139 -21.37 17.35 9.84
C LYS A 139 -20.47 16.57 8.89
N LEU A 140 -19.23 17.01 8.71
CA LEU A 140 -18.24 16.25 7.94
C LEU A 140 -17.92 14.92 8.63
N ILE A 141 -17.65 14.92 9.93
CA ILE A 141 -17.39 13.69 10.71
C ILE A 141 -18.60 12.74 10.68
N GLU A 142 -19.83 13.27 10.87
CA GLU A 142 -21.06 12.47 10.75
C GLU A 142 -21.18 11.83 9.36
N SER A 143 -20.94 12.58 8.31
CA SER A 143 -21.02 12.08 6.94
C SER A 143 -19.95 11.02 6.63
N LEU A 144 -18.76 11.13 7.23
CA LEU A 144 -17.69 10.12 7.12
C LEU A 144 -18.02 8.83 7.89
N LYS A 145 -18.79 8.94 8.99
CA LYS A 145 -19.25 7.80 9.81
C LYS A 145 -20.56 7.18 9.31
N ALA A 146 -21.18 7.76 8.28
CA ALA A 146 -22.45 7.25 7.76
C ALA A 146 -22.33 5.77 7.36
N LEU A 147 -23.38 5.02 7.63
CA LEU A 147 -23.47 3.59 7.33
C LEU A 147 -23.82 3.36 5.86
N PRO A 148 -23.35 2.27 5.25
CA PRO A 148 -23.79 1.90 3.91
C PRO A 148 -25.26 1.46 3.92
N ASN A 149 -25.97 1.78 2.85
CA ASN A 149 -27.38 1.39 2.67
C ASN A 149 -27.57 -0.09 2.35
N LYS A 150 -26.48 -0.84 2.10
CA LYS A 150 -26.51 -2.26 1.75
C LYS A 150 -25.71 -3.07 2.79
N ILE A 151 -26.29 -4.16 3.26
CA ILE A 151 -25.71 -5.07 4.24
C ILE A 151 -24.42 -5.74 3.75
N GLU A 152 -24.25 -5.86 2.42
CA GLU A 152 -23.09 -6.45 1.78
C GLU A 152 -21.79 -5.64 1.97
N PHE A 153 -21.93 -4.39 2.40
CA PHE A 153 -20.79 -3.50 2.64
C PHE A 153 -20.43 -3.45 4.12
N GLY A 154 -19.20 -3.83 4.44
CA GLY A 154 -18.63 -3.63 5.77
C GLY A 154 -18.12 -2.19 5.94
N ILE A 155 -18.26 -1.67 7.16
CA ILE A 155 -17.63 -0.39 7.50
C ILE A 155 -16.12 -0.62 7.62
N SER A 156 -15.33 0.24 6.99
CA SER A 156 -13.89 0.29 7.29
C SER A 156 -13.72 0.69 8.75
N ARG A 157 -12.81 0.03 9.49
CA ARG A 157 -12.33 0.56 10.78
C ARG A 157 -11.97 2.02 10.57
N GLN A 158 -12.03 2.84 11.65
CA GLN A 158 -11.72 4.27 11.53
C GLN A 158 -10.41 4.45 10.75
N ALA A 159 -10.54 4.99 9.54
CA ALA A 159 -9.39 5.27 8.71
C ALA A 159 -8.56 6.40 9.36
N ASP A 160 -7.25 6.40 9.14
CA ASP A 160 -6.33 7.33 9.80
C ASP A 160 -6.68 8.79 9.53
N ASP A 161 -7.19 9.12 8.34
CA ASP A 161 -7.68 10.45 8.01
C ASP A 161 -8.88 10.91 8.87
N LEU A 162 -9.82 10.01 9.19
CA LEU A 162 -10.91 10.31 10.11
C LEU A 162 -10.40 10.47 11.55
N ARG A 163 -9.43 9.66 11.97
CA ARG A 163 -8.78 9.78 13.29
C ARG A 163 -8.04 11.12 13.38
N ALA A 164 -7.28 11.48 12.36
CA ALA A 164 -6.58 12.75 12.26
C ALA A 164 -7.56 13.93 12.30
N LEU A 165 -8.66 13.89 11.52
CA LEU A 165 -9.70 14.92 11.54
C LEU A 165 -10.31 15.08 12.93
N ILE A 166 -10.65 13.98 13.61
CA ILE A 166 -11.20 14.03 14.97
C ILE A 166 -10.18 14.63 15.94
N ARG A 167 -8.91 14.26 15.83
CA ARG A 167 -7.85 14.80 16.70
C ARG A 167 -7.65 16.30 16.46
N LEU A 168 -7.52 16.72 15.21
CA LEU A 168 -7.39 18.13 14.84
C LEU A 168 -8.61 18.97 15.26
N SER A 169 -9.81 18.39 15.21
CA SER A 169 -11.04 19.07 15.64
C SER A 169 -11.15 19.29 17.16
N GLN A 170 -10.25 18.75 17.96
CA GLN A 170 -10.18 19.03 19.41
C GLN A 170 -9.39 20.28 19.74
N ASP A 171 -8.61 20.78 18.79
CA ASP A 171 -7.86 22.02 18.93
C ASP A 171 -8.76 23.23 18.69
N LYS A 172 -8.80 24.16 19.67
CA LYS A 172 -9.65 25.35 19.61
C LYS A 172 -9.25 26.30 18.48
N GLU A 173 -7.96 26.50 18.26
CA GLU A 173 -7.46 27.38 17.21
C GLU A 173 -7.82 26.85 15.83
N ILE A 174 -7.72 25.54 15.62
CA ILE A 174 -8.13 24.88 14.38
C ILE A 174 -9.63 25.01 14.15
N LEU A 175 -10.46 24.80 15.20
CA LEU A 175 -11.92 24.97 15.10
C LEU A 175 -12.33 26.40 14.79
N GLU A 176 -11.72 27.39 15.43
CA GLU A 176 -11.97 28.79 15.18
C GLU A 176 -11.66 29.18 13.73
N ASN A 177 -10.64 28.57 13.13
CA ASN A 177 -10.28 28.77 11.73
C ASN A 177 -11.16 27.98 10.75
N ALA A 178 -11.85 26.93 11.19
CA ALA A 178 -12.74 26.10 10.37
C ALA A 178 -14.18 26.65 10.27
N TYR A 179 -14.34 27.97 10.08
CA TYR A 179 -15.64 28.68 10.12
C TYR A 179 -16.39 28.70 8.79
N ASN A 180 -15.79 28.30 7.68
CA ASN A 180 -16.41 28.25 6.37
C ASN A 180 -16.09 26.97 5.60
N LYS A 181 -16.86 26.70 4.54
CA LYS A 181 -16.76 25.50 3.73
C LYS A 181 -15.33 25.27 3.20
N LYS A 182 -14.66 26.32 2.74
CA LYS A 182 -13.30 26.22 2.17
C LYS A 182 -12.29 25.78 3.23
N ASN A 183 -12.35 26.39 4.41
CA ASN A 183 -11.43 26.06 5.51
C ASN A 183 -11.67 24.63 6.02
N ILE A 184 -12.94 24.16 6.07
CA ILE A 184 -13.27 22.78 6.43
C ILE A 184 -12.75 21.81 5.37
N GLN A 185 -12.81 22.16 4.09
CA GLN A 185 -12.20 21.36 3.03
C GLN A 185 -10.68 21.29 3.18
N THR A 186 -10.01 22.39 3.45
CA THR A 186 -8.56 22.40 3.70
C THR A 186 -8.20 21.55 4.94
N LEU A 187 -8.98 21.64 6.02
CA LEU A 187 -8.78 20.79 7.20
C LEU A 187 -8.92 19.30 6.83
N TRP A 188 -9.91 18.95 6.01
CA TRP A 188 -10.09 17.58 5.52
C TRP A 188 -8.91 17.12 4.64
N GLU A 189 -8.47 17.94 3.70
CA GLU A 189 -7.31 17.65 2.85
C GLU A 189 -6.03 17.45 3.69
N THR A 190 -5.84 18.28 4.71
CA THR A 190 -4.73 18.15 5.67
C THR A 190 -4.81 16.84 6.45
N SER A 191 -6.02 16.43 6.86
CA SER A 191 -6.24 15.18 7.58
C SER A 191 -5.90 13.92 6.76
N GLN A 192 -5.83 14.03 5.42
CA GLN A 192 -5.47 12.94 4.53
C GLN A 192 -3.95 12.79 4.33
N ILE A 193 -3.14 13.71 4.85
CA ILE A 193 -1.68 13.61 4.80
C ILE A 193 -1.25 12.48 5.73
N PRO A 194 -0.50 11.47 5.23
CA PRO A 194 -0.08 10.35 6.06
C PRO A 194 0.82 10.80 7.23
N ASP A 195 0.50 10.34 8.42
CA ASP A 195 1.31 10.58 9.63
C ASP A 195 2.45 9.55 9.72
N PHE A 196 3.44 9.67 8.85
CA PHE A 196 4.58 8.73 8.76
C PHE A 196 5.42 8.59 10.04
N ARG A 197 5.31 9.55 10.95
CA ARG A 197 6.07 9.55 12.21
C ARG A 197 5.19 9.25 13.42
N ASN A 198 3.92 8.99 13.19
CA ASN A 198 2.92 8.80 14.24
C ASN A 198 2.89 9.94 15.28
N CYS A 199 3.20 11.16 14.84
CA CYS A 199 3.27 12.32 15.73
C CYS A 199 1.89 12.82 16.14
N LEU A 200 0.89 12.68 15.27
CA LEU A 200 -0.45 13.20 15.49
C LEU A 200 -1.39 12.16 16.11
N LEU A 201 -1.30 10.91 15.66
CA LEU A 201 -2.25 9.84 16.00
C LEU A 201 -1.88 9.04 17.24
N TYR A 202 -0.60 9.02 17.64
CA TYR A 202 -0.07 8.18 18.71
C TYR A 202 0.57 8.94 19.87
N THR A 203 0.61 10.27 19.82
CA THR A 203 0.95 11.09 20.98
C THR A 203 -0.27 11.28 21.85
N SER A 204 -0.50 10.39 22.78
CA SER A 204 -1.42 10.54 23.91
C SER A 204 -0.64 10.44 25.19
#